data_fcd2e21b828a195f653933b8b1c083fc
#
_entry.id   fcd2e21b828a195f653933b8b1c083fc
#
_cell.length_a   1.000
_cell.length_b   1.000
_cell.length_c   1.000
_cell.angle_alpha   90.00
_cell.angle_beta   90.00
_cell.angle_gamma   90.00
#
_symmetry.space_group_name_H-M   'P 1'
#
loop_
_entity.id
_entity.type
_entity.pdbx_description
1 polymer ?
#
loop_
_entity_poly.entity_id
_entity_poly.type
_entity_poly.pdbx_seq_one_letter_code
_entity_poly.pdbx_strand_id
1 'polypeptide(L)'
;MKPVTLPLLQQAANAFQFGGPVVCTLDHYGEGHINDTYVVWREDRSKRFILQRINTDTFTDPVGLMENVCGVTRHLRAKILAAGGDPMRETLNVVPTLTGGSCYMDADGGAWRAYDFVEGTVCLQQVGSEADFCTVAETLGRFQNQLSDYPAATLHETIARFHDTANRYANFEKALAADSMGRAAGIAEEIAFVRAREADCHVLLDQLAAGEIPLRVTHNDTKINNVLIDETTGKGLCVIDLDTVMPGLSAYDFGDSIRTGANDCAEDEPDQSKVHFDLHLYEVFAKGYLSTAGASMSLAEKKSLAWGARLMTLECGTRFLTDYLEGDHYFHTARPGHNLDRARTQ
;
A
#
# COMPACT_ATOMS: atom_id res chain seq x y z
N MET A 1 -2.01 -19.90 1.91
CA MET A 1 -1.48 -20.24 3.28
C MET A 1 -2.40 -21.19 4.03
N LYS A 2 -1.90 -22.04 5.00
CA LYS A 2 -2.73 -22.87 5.88
C LYS A 2 -3.49 -21.98 6.89
N PRO A 3 -4.69 -22.35 7.36
CA PRO A 3 -5.40 -21.61 8.41
C PRO A 3 -4.58 -21.50 9.69
N VAL A 4 -4.65 -20.33 10.35
CA VAL A 4 -4.02 -20.13 11.67
C VAL A 4 -4.87 -20.81 12.75
N THR A 5 -4.21 -21.55 13.63
CA THR A 5 -4.84 -22.16 14.82
C THR A 5 -4.41 -21.40 16.07
N LEU A 6 -5.22 -21.43 17.13
CA LEU A 6 -4.87 -20.74 18.38
C LEU A 6 -3.54 -21.20 18.99
N PRO A 7 -3.17 -22.49 18.99
CA PRO A 7 -1.84 -22.91 19.42
C PRO A 7 -0.70 -22.33 18.60
N LEU A 8 -0.84 -22.26 17.26
CA LEU A 8 0.15 -21.66 16.37
C LEU A 8 0.29 -20.15 16.64
N LEU A 9 -0.85 -19.45 16.76
CA LEU A 9 -0.87 -18.01 17.08
C LEU A 9 -0.19 -17.72 18.42
N GLN A 10 -0.50 -18.52 19.46
CA GLN A 10 0.14 -18.37 20.77
C GLN A 10 1.64 -18.68 20.71
N GLN A 11 2.04 -19.69 19.96
CA GLN A 11 3.44 -20.02 19.75
C GLN A 11 4.19 -18.86 19.07
N ALA A 12 3.60 -18.29 18.01
CA ALA A 12 4.16 -17.14 17.32
C ALA A 12 4.26 -15.92 18.25
N ALA A 13 3.20 -15.63 19.03
CA ALA A 13 3.21 -14.55 20.00
C ALA A 13 4.34 -14.71 21.04
N ASN A 14 4.53 -15.92 21.56
CA ASN A 14 5.57 -16.19 22.55
C ASN A 14 7.01 -16.03 22.00
N ALA A 15 7.17 -15.84 20.69
CA ALA A 15 8.50 -15.61 20.09
C ALA A 15 8.96 -14.15 20.16
N PHE A 16 8.09 -13.21 20.58
CA PHE A 16 8.38 -11.78 20.59
C PHE A 16 8.55 -11.18 22.00
N GLN A 17 9.26 -10.04 22.08
CA GLN A 17 9.57 -9.33 23.33
C GLN A 17 8.42 -8.41 23.76
N PHE A 18 7.28 -8.95 24.11
CA PHE A 18 6.13 -8.18 24.59
C PHE A 18 6.24 -7.69 26.06
N GLY A 19 7.36 -7.99 26.72
CA GLY A 19 7.63 -7.56 28.08
C GLY A 19 6.85 -8.31 29.16
N GLY A 20 6.24 -9.46 28.84
CA GLY A 20 5.51 -10.34 29.75
C GLY A 20 4.62 -11.32 29.02
N PRO A 21 3.88 -12.17 29.75
CA PRO A 21 2.94 -13.11 29.15
C PRO A 21 1.84 -12.41 28.35
N VAL A 22 1.40 -13.05 27.26
CA VAL A 22 0.39 -12.50 26.34
C VAL A 22 -0.73 -13.48 26.08
N VAL A 23 -1.90 -12.94 25.77
CA VAL A 23 -3.10 -13.69 25.36
C VAL A 23 -3.51 -13.29 23.96
N CYS A 24 -3.90 -14.27 23.17
CA CYS A 24 -4.34 -14.13 21.79
C CYS A 24 -5.75 -14.66 21.60
N THR A 25 -6.47 -14.11 20.63
CA THR A 25 -7.71 -14.68 20.08
C THR A 25 -7.56 -14.85 18.58
N LEU A 26 -8.36 -15.72 17.96
CA LEU A 26 -8.35 -15.93 16.52
C LEU A 26 -9.17 -14.88 15.75
N ASP A 27 -9.63 -13.85 16.44
CA ASP A 27 -10.36 -12.75 15.81
C ASP A 27 -9.39 -11.93 14.95
N HIS A 28 -9.66 -11.89 13.66
CA HIS A 28 -8.90 -11.03 12.74
C HIS A 28 -9.10 -9.56 13.09
N TYR A 29 -8.05 -8.78 12.97
CA TYR A 29 -8.07 -7.35 13.22
C TYR A 29 -7.85 -6.56 11.92
N GLY A 30 -8.73 -5.58 11.67
CA GLY A 30 -8.68 -4.70 10.49
C GLY A 30 -9.25 -5.35 9.23
N GLU A 31 -9.27 -4.55 8.17
CA GLU A 31 -9.86 -4.91 6.86
C GLU A 31 -8.79 -5.37 5.84
N GLY A 32 -7.56 -5.61 6.29
CA GLY A 32 -6.48 -6.08 5.41
C GLY A 32 -6.72 -7.52 4.93
N HIS A 33 -6.52 -7.77 3.62
CA HIS A 33 -6.83 -9.06 3.00
C HIS A 33 -5.59 -9.89 2.64
N ILE A 34 -4.39 -9.33 2.74
CA ILE A 34 -3.15 -10.00 2.33
C ILE A 34 -2.55 -10.80 3.49
N ASN A 35 -2.32 -10.14 4.62
CA ASN A 35 -1.73 -10.75 5.81
C ASN A 35 -2.79 -11.14 6.83
N ASP A 36 -2.54 -12.21 7.59
CA ASP A 36 -3.37 -12.50 8.75
C ASP A 36 -2.95 -11.60 9.92
N THR A 37 -3.86 -10.74 10.38
CA THR A 37 -3.58 -9.75 11.42
C THR A 37 -4.38 -10.01 12.68
N TYR A 38 -3.72 -9.99 13.84
CA TYR A 38 -4.28 -10.25 15.16
C TYR A 38 -3.86 -9.19 16.16
N VAL A 39 -4.74 -8.91 17.14
CA VAL A 39 -4.38 -8.14 18.32
C VAL A 39 -3.93 -9.10 19.43
N VAL A 40 -2.77 -8.85 19.99
CA VAL A 40 -2.20 -9.58 21.12
C VAL A 40 -2.19 -8.65 22.33
N TRP A 41 -2.76 -9.12 23.44
CA TRP A 41 -2.78 -8.39 24.69
C TRP A 41 -1.78 -8.95 25.69
N ARG A 42 -1.11 -8.09 26.44
CA ARG A 42 -0.50 -8.55 27.66
C ARG A 42 -1.57 -9.12 28.59
N GLU A 43 -1.22 -10.15 29.35
CA GLU A 43 -2.15 -10.80 30.27
C GLU A 43 -2.75 -9.83 31.30
N ASP A 44 -1.94 -8.86 31.75
CA ASP A 44 -2.35 -7.78 32.67
C ASP A 44 -3.18 -6.67 32.01
N ARG A 45 -3.47 -6.79 30.72
CA ARG A 45 -4.20 -5.80 29.89
C ARG A 45 -3.58 -4.41 29.83
N SER A 46 -2.33 -4.23 30.27
CA SER A 46 -1.65 -2.94 30.30
C SER A 46 -1.23 -2.43 28.91
N LYS A 47 -1.02 -3.33 27.94
CA LYS A 47 -0.58 -3.02 26.58
C LYS A 47 -1.08 -4.06 25.59
N ARG A 48 -1.29 -3.62 24.35
CA ARG A 48 -1.61 -4.50 23.22
C ARG A 48 -0.65 -4.25 22.06
N PHE A 49 -0.62 -5.22 21.16
CA PHE A 49 0.29 -5.26 20.04
C PHE A 49 -0.45 -5.80 18.81
N ILE A 50 0.08 -5.50 17.63
CA ILE A 50 -0.30 -6.16 16.39
C ILE A 50 0.66 -7.32 16.15
N LEU A 51 0.12 -8.52 15.90
CA LEU A 51 0.86 -9.68 15.44
C LEU A 51 0.35 -10.07 14.07
N GLN A 52 1.24 -10.16 13.10
CA GLN A 52 0.88 -10.48 11.72
C GLN A 52 1.63 -11.71 11.21
N ARG A 53 0.91 -12.59 10.51
CA ARG A 53 1.53 -13.59 9.65
C ARG A 53 1.61 -13.03 8.24
N ILE A 54 2.84 -12.86 7.75
CA ILE A 54 3.14 -12.36 6.41
C ILE A 54 2.69 -13.38 5.37
N ASN A 55 2.01 -12.92 4.33
CA ASN A 55 1.64 -13.76 3.19
C ASN A 55 2.87 -14.04 2.31
N THR A 56 3.50 -15.20 2.52
CA THR A 56 4.69 -15.62 1.78
C THR A 56 4.42 -16.06 0.33
N ASP A 57 3.15 -16.22 -0.06
CA ASP A 57 2.77 -16.45 -1.45
C ASP A 57 2.89 -15.13 -2.26
N THR A 58 2.65 -13.98 -1.59
CA THR A 58 2.81 -12.64 -2.17
C THR A 58 4.21 -12.08 -1.93
N PHE A 59 4.69 -12.15 -0.68
CA PHE A 59 5.99 -11.62 -0.25
C PHE A 59 6.96 -12.79 -0.05
N THR A 60 7.60 -13.19 -1.12
CA THR A 60 8.44 -14.41 -1.15
C THR A 60 9.73 -14.28 -0.35
N ASP A 61 10.16 -13.06 -0.03
CA ASP A 61 11.28 -12.76 0.86
C ASP A 61 10.83 -11.95 2.09
N PRO A 62 10.26 -12.60 3.12
CA PRO A 62 9.82 -11.90 4.32
C PRO A 62 10.97 -11.31 5.14
N VAL A 63 12.21 -11.80 4.98
CA VAL A 63 13.37 -11.25 5.66
C VAL A 63 13.76 -9.93 5.03
N GLY A 64 13.92 -9.88 3.71
CA GLY A 64 14.20 -8.64 2.98
C GLY A 64 13.09 -7.59 3.16
N LEU A 65 11.82 -8.03 3.18
CA LEU A 65 10.69 -7.15 3.51
C LEU A 65 10.88 -6.51 4.89
N MET A 66 11.21 -7.30 5.92
CA MET A 66 11.40 -6.77 7.27
C MET A 66 12.69 -5.94 7.41
N GLU A 67 13.71 -6.18 6.60
CA GLU A 67 14.87 -5.28 6.51
C GLU A 67 14.47 -3.90 6.00
N ASN A 68 13.61 -3.82 4.96
CA ASN A 68 13.03 -2.56 4.48
C ASN A 68 12.25 -1.85 5.60
N VAL A 69 11.28 -2.55 6.20
CA VAL A 69 10.44 -2.01 7.28
C VAL A 69 11.28 -1.47 8.43
N CYS A 70 12.27 -2.25 8.90
CA CYS A 70 13.14 -1.83 10.00
C CYS A 70 14.06 -0.66 9.61
N GLY A 71 14.57 -0.65 8.39
CA GLY A 71 15.40 0.44 7.87
C GLY A 71 14.63 1.75 7.80
N VAL A 72 13.46 1.72 7.17
CA VAL A 72 12.58 2.88 6.98
C VAL A 72 12.05 3.41 8.32
N THR A 73 11.52 2.54 9.17
CA THR A 73 10.97 2.98 10.47
C THR A 73 12.06 3.54 11.41
N ARG A 74 13.28 3.00 11.36
CA ARG A 74 14.43 3.56 12.11
C ARG A 74 14.79 4.97 11.62
N HIS A 75 14.79 5.18 10.31
CA HIS A 75 15.05 6.50 9.72
C HIS A 75 13.96 7.50 10.09
N LEU A 76 12.69 7.13 9.91
CA LEU A 76 11.53 7.95 10.31
C LEU A 76 11.62 8.32 11.81
N ARG A 77 11.92 7.35 12.67
CA ARG A 77 12.09 7.58 14.10
C ARG A 77 13.12 8.67 14.40
N ALA A 78 14.27 8.65 13.73
CA ALA A 78 15.29 9.67 13.90
C ALA A 78 14.81 11.06 13.44
N LYS A 79 14.10 11.14 12.30
CA LYS A 79 13.52 12.40 11.78
C LYS A 79 12.43 12.96 12.71
N ILE A 80 11.54 12.12 13.20
CA ILE A 80 10.46 12.48 14.12
C ILE A 80 11.04 13.05 15.43
N LEU A 81 12.01 12.35 16.02
CA LEU A 81 12.70 12.84 17.24
C LEU A 81 13.39 14.18 17.01
N ALA A 82 14.09 14.36 15.88
CA ALA A 82 14.74 15.61 15.53
C ALA A 82 13.74 16.77 15.35
N ALA A 83 12.51 16.48 14.95
CA ALA A 83 11.42 17.44 14.82
C ALA A 83 10.65 17.66 16.14
N GLY A 84 11.00 16.98 17.25
CA GLY A 84 10.32 17.07 18.55
C GLY A 84 8.99 16.30 18.62
N GLY A 85 8.76 15.36 17.70
CA GLY A 85 7.59 14.48 17.66
C GLY A 85 7.74 13.23 18.53
N ASP A 86 6.70 12.40 18.55
CA ASP A 86 6.64 11.14 19.30
C ASP A 86 6.75 9.93 18.36
N PRO A 87 7.94 9.32 18.22
CA PRO A 87 8.13 8.18 17.34
C PRO A 87 7.40 6.91 17.81
N MET A 88 6.89 6.87 19.04
CA MET A 88 6.06 5.74 19.48
C MET A 88 4.66 5.77 18.86
N ARG A 89 4.24 6.93 18.35
CA ARG A 89 2.94 7.13 17.73
C ARG A 89 3.02 7.50 16.24
N GLU A 90 4.09 8.17 15.82
CA GLU A 90 4.18 8.76 14.47
C GLU A 90 4.86 7.85 13.44
N THR A 91 5.34 6.67 13.85
CA THR A 91 5.81 5.60 12.95
C THR A 91 5.56 4.24 13.56
N LEU A 92 5.55 3.18 12.73
CA LEU A 92 5.47 1.81 13.23
C LEU A 92 6.70 1.46 14.07
N ASN A 93 6.47 0.75 15.18
CA ASN A 93 7.52 0.27 16.06
C ASN A 93 7.52 -1.26 16.04
N VAL A 94 8.54 -1.82 15.40
CA VAL A 94 8.72 -3.27 15.30
C VAL A 94 9.10 -3.82 16.67
N VAL A 95 8.35 -4.80 17.14
CA VAL A 95 8.69 -5.56 18.35
C VAL A 95 9.69 -6.65 17.97
N PRO A 96 10.89 -6.68 18.56
CA PRO A 96 11.87 -7.72 18.22
C PRO A 96 11.45 -9.09 18.72
N THR A 97 11.94 -10.13 18.07
CA THR A 97 11.85 -11.50 18.59
C THR A 97 12.72 -11.67 19.85
N LEU A 98 12.52 -12.73 20.61
CA LEU A 98 13.36 -13.07 21.77
C LEU A 98 14.84 -13.25 21.41
N THR A 99 15.14 -13.56 20.15
CA THR A 99 16.51 -13.68 19.62
C THR A 99 17.04 -12.36 19.05
N GLY A 100 16.25 -11.27 19.07
CA GLY A 100 16.64 -9.95 18.59
C GLY A 100 16.34 -9.70 17.09
N GLY A 101 15.76 -10.65 16.37
CA GLY A 101 15.34 -10.48 14.98
C GLY A 101 14.03 -9.70 14.84
N SER A 102 13.68 -9.31 13.62
CA SER A 102 12.41 -8.61 13.30
C SER A 102 11.31 -9.53 12.77
N CYS A 103 11.65 -10.78 12.46
CA CYS A 103 10.76 -11.79 11.91
C CYS A 103 10.97 -13.13 12.65
N TYR A 104 9.89 -13.83 12.94
CA TYR A 104 9.91 -15.19 13.48
C TYR A 104 9.40 -16.15 12.41
N MET A 105 10.17 -17.22 12.14
CA MET A 105 9.75 -18.30 11.25
C MET A 105 9.22 -19.46 12.08
N ASP A 106 7.97 -19.87 11.85
CA ASP A 106 7.41 -21.03 12.51
C ASP A 106 7.86 -22.35 11.84
N ALA A 107 7.52 -23.49 12.45
CA ALA A 107 7.95 -24.79 11.98
C ALA A 107 7.34 -25.19 10.61
N ASP A 108 6.24 -24.57 10.21
CA ASP A 108 5.59 -24.76 8.91
C ASP A 108 6.08 -23.79 7.83
N GLY A 109 7.04 -22.93 8.16
CA GLY A 109 7.60 -21.92 7.25
C GLY A 109 6.79 -20.61 7.19
N GLY A 110 5.83 -20.42 8.08
CA GLY A 110 5.10 -19.15 8.22
C GLY A 110 5.99 -18.06 8.83
N ALA A 111 5.99 -16.89 8.24
CA ALA A 111 6.75 -15.74 8.71
C ALA A 111 5.86 -14.82 9.54
N TRP A 112 6.32 -14.43 10.73
CA TRP A 112 5.57 -13.62 11.67
C TRP A 112 6.34 -12.38 12.08
N ARG A 113 5.62 -11.28 12.26
CA ARG A 113 6.15 -10.02 12.78
C ARG A 113 5.20 -9.39 13.78
N ALA A 114 5.72 -8.49 14.61
CA ALA A 114 4.89 -7.80 15.59
C ALA A 114 5.23 -6.30 15.64
N TYR A 115 4.20 -5.49 15.94
CA TYR A 115 4.31 -4.05 16.13
C TYR A 115 3.68 -3.64 17.45
N ASP A 116 4.20 -2.56 18.04
CA ASP A 116 3.45 -1.84 19.07
C ASP A 116 2.13 -1.34 18.48
N PHE A 117 1.05 -1.47 19.24
CA PHE A 117 -0.24 -0.90 18.85
C PHE A 117 -0.23 0.63 19.06
N VAL A 118 -0.65 1.38 18.05
CA VAL A 118 -0.76 2.84 18.15
C VAL A 118 -2.13 3.19 18.71
N GLU A 119 -2.18 3.57 19.97
CA GLU A 119 -3.43 3.85 20.70
C GLU A 119 -4.04 5.19 20.33
N GLY A 120 -5.38 5.32 20.49
CA GLY A 120 -6.12 6.57 20.26
C GLY A 120 -6.09 7.01 18.81
N THR A 121 -6.20 6.05 17.88
CA THR A 121 -6.18 6.32 16.44
C THR A 121 -7.30 5.58 15.71
N VAL A 122 -7.75 6.17 14.61
CA VAL A 122 -8.70 5.59 13.66
C VAL A 122 -8.10 5.52 12.27
N CYS A 123 -8.55 4.54 11.47
CA CYS A 123 -8.32 4.47 10.03
C CYS A 123 -9.63 4.84 9.32
N LEU A 124 -9.54 5.71 8.31
CA LEU A 124 -10.67 5.98 7.43
C LEU A 124 -10.76 4.91 6.36
N GLN A 125 -11.95 4.38 6.11
CA GLN A 125 -12.17 3.41 5.03
C GLN A 125 -12.54 4.10 3.71
N GLN A 126 -13.06 5.32 3.79
CA GLN A 126 -13.47 6.15 2.66
C GLN A 126 -13.20 7.61 2.98
N VAL A 127 -13.11 8.45 1.95
CA VAL A 127 -13.05 9.90 2.11
C VAL A 127 -14.41 10.37 2.64
N GLY A 128 -14.46 10.78 3.91
CA GLY A 128 -15.67 11.31 4.54
C GLY A 128 -15.85 12.82 4.33
N SER A 129 -14.75 13.53 4.13
CA SER A 129 -14.74 14.99 3.91
C SER A 129 -13.46 15.43 3.21
N GLU A 130 -13.47 16.64 2.64
CA GLU A 130 -12.26 17.28 2.09
C GLU A 130 -11.14 17.40 3.13
N ALA A 131 -11.51 17.69 4.39
CA ALA A 131 -10.56 17.81 5.48
C ALA A 131 -9.84 16.49 5.78
N ASP A 132 -10.57 15.36 5.74
CA ASP A 132 -10.00 14.03 5.91
C ASP A 132 -9.01 13.72 4.80
N PHE A 133 -9.38 14.01 3.55
CA PHE A 133 -8.52 13.74 2.40
C PHE A 133 -7.27 14.65 2.38
N CYS A 134 -7.42 15.92 2.79
CA CYS A 134 -6.28 16.82 3.01
C CYS A 134 -5.35 16.28 4.11
N THR A 135 -5.90 15.80 5.23
CA THR A 135 -5.13 15.22 6.35
C THR A 135 -4.31 14.01 5.90
N VAL A 136 -4.92 13.11 5.12
CA VAL A 136 -4.23 11.96 4.53
C VAL A 136 -3.11 12.41 3.60
N ALA A 137 -3.40 13.38 2.72
CA ALA A 137 -2.44 13.93 1.77
C ALA A 137 -1.22 14.56 2.47
N GLU A 138 -1.45 15.38 3.51
CA GLU A 138 -0.38 15.98 4.32
C GLU A 138 0.47 14.92 5.02
N THR A 139 -0.15 13.83 5.47
CA THR A 139 0.54 12.76 6.18
C THR A 139 1.41 11.94 5.25
N LEU A 140 0.90 11.54 4.08
CA LEU A 140 1.66 10.85 3.05
C LEU A 140 2.77 11.73 2.47
N GLY A 141 2.49 13.02 2.25
CA GLY A 141 3.52 13.99 1.84
C GLY A 141 4.63 14.16 2.88
N ARG A 142 4.28 14.20 4.17
CA ARG A 142 5.26 14.23 5.27
C ARG A 142 6.10 12.96 5.32
N PHE A 143 5.50 11.78 5.17
CA PHE A 143 6.20 10.51 5.06
C PHE A 143 7.21 10.52 3.92
N GLN A 144 6.80 10.95 2.72
CA GLN A 144 7.66 11.09 1.56
C GLN A 144 8.81 12.06 1.79
N ASN A 145 8.53 13.21 2.42
CA ASN A 145 9.55 14.22 2.75
C ASN A 145 10.58 13.70 3.77
N GLN A 146 10.12 13.02 4.82
CA GLN A 146 11.00 12.43 5.84
C GLN A 146 11.94 11.36 5.27
N LEU A 147 11.52 10.66 4.21
CA LEU A 147 12.32 9.64 3.52
C LEU A 147 13.10 10.18 2.30
N SER A 148 13.06 11.49 2.04
CA SER A 148 13.66 12.08 0.84
C SER A 148 15.18 11.90 0.74
N ASP A 149 15.88 11.76 1.86
CA ASP A 149 17.32 11.50 1.97
C ASP A 149 17.66 10.03 2.31
N TYR A 150 16.67 9.15 2.36
CA TYR A 150 16.92 7.71 2.51
C TYR A 150 17.45 7.13 1.19
N PRO A 151 18.53 6.31 1.21
CA PRO A 151 19.08 5.73 -0.01
C PRO A 151 18.18 4.63 -0.58
N ALA A 152 17.18 5.01 -1.37
CA ALA A 152 16.15 4.10 -1.89
C ALA A 152 16.71 2.82 -2.55
N ALA A 153 17.83 2.92 -3.25
CA ALA A 153 18.47 1.79 -3.91
C ALA A 153 18.98 0.69 -2.95
N THR A 154 18.97 0.93 -1.65
CA THR A 154 19.34 -0.09 -0.64
C THR A 154 18.16 -0.97 -0.22
N LEU A 155 16.94 -0.62 -0.61
CA LEU A 155 15.75 -1.40 -0.30
C LEU A 155 15.62 -2.60 -1.26
N HIS A 156 15.06 -3.68 -0.74
CA HIS A 156 14.67 -4.85 -1.51
C HIS A 156 13.39 -4.58 -2.30
N GLU A 157 13.27 -5.10 -3.52
CA GLU A 157 11.98 -5.19 -4.20
C GLU A 157 11.14 -6.28 -3.55
N THR A 158 10.16 -5.91 -2.75
CA THR A 158 9.27 -6.88 -2.05
C THR A 158 8.29 -7.55 -3.01
N ILE A 159 7.91 -6.87 -4.08
CA ILE A 159 7.15 -7.39 -5.22
C ILE A 159 7.87 -6.93 -6.49
N ALA A 160 8.42 -7.87 -7.23
CA ALA A 160 9.18 -7.57 -8.45
C ALA A 160 8.32 -6.83 -9.49
N ARG A 161 8.88 -5.73 -10.03
CA ARG A 161 8.24 -4.90 -11.07
C ARG A 161 6.82 -4.47 -10.69
N PHE A 162 6.59 -4.06 -9.44
CA PHE A 162 5.25 -3.82 -8.91
C PHE A 162 4.50 -2.74 -9.69
N HIS A 163 5.08 -1.55 -9.86
CA HIS A 163 4.53 -0.44 -10.65
C HIS A 163 5.27 -0.23 -11.98
N ASP A 164 5.62 -1.32 -12.65
CA ASP A 164 6.11 -1.29 -14.02
C ASP A 164 4.92 -1.35 -14.98
N THR A 165 4.33 -0.21 -15.29
CA THR A 165 3.12 -0.10 -16.12
C THR A 165 3.34 -0.66 -17.51
N ALA A 166 4.56 -0.51 -18.10
CA ALA A 166 4.90 -1.11 -19.39
C ALA A 166 4.87 -2.64 -19.33
N ASN A 167 5.35 -3.24 -18.22
CA ASN A 167 5.26 -4.68 -18.01
C ASN A 167 3.81 -5.14 -17.80
N ARG A 168 2.99 -4.35 -17.09
CA ARG A 168 1.55 -4.65 -16.95
C ARG A 168 0.85 -4.65 -18.29
N TYR A 169 1.14 -3.68 -19.16
CA TYR A 169 0.64 -3.66 -20.53
C TYR A 169 1.09 -4.90 -21.32
N ALA A 170 2.36 -5.26 -21.26
CA ALA A 170 2.86 -6.46 -21.95
C ALA A 170 2.19 -7.76 -21.44
N ASN A 171 1.89 -7.86 -20.15
CA ASN A 171 1.15 -9.01 -19.60
C ASN A 171 -0.31 -9.02 -20.06
N PHE A 172 -0.96 -7.86 -20.15
CA PHE A 172 -2.30 -7.73 -20.72
C PHE A 172 -2.33 -8.23 -22.18
N GLU A 173 -1.39 -7.81 -23.04
CA GLU A 173 -1.33 -8.28 -24.43
C GLU A 173 -1.10 -9.80 -24.53
N LYS A 174 -0.32 -10.38 -23.63
CA LYS A 174 -0.14 -11.84 -23.54
C LYS A 174 -1.45 -12.55 -23.15
N ALA A 175 -2.13 -12.06 -22.12
CA ALA A 175 -3.41 -12.61 -21.69
C ALA A 175 -4.48 -12.50 -22.79
N LEU A 176 -4.51 -11.36 -23.49
CA LEU A 176 -5.40 -11.12 -24.62
C LEU A 176 -5.11 -12.07 -25.79
N ALA A 177 -3.84 -12.27 -26.16
CA ALA A 177 -3.46 -13.18 -27.22
C ALA A 177 -3.78 -14.65 -26.89
N ALA A 178 -3.71 -15.03 -25.63
CA ALA A 178 -4.07 -16.36 -25.16
C ALA A 178 -5.58 -16.57 -25.09
N ASP A 179 -6.33 -15.54 -24.73
CA ASP A 179 -7.79 -15.53 -24.50
C ASP A 179 -8.33 -16.85 -23.92
N SER A 180 -7.67 -17.34 -22.87
CA SER A 180 -7.86 -18.67 -22.30
C SER A 180 -9.31 -18.94 -21.87
N MET A 181 -10.06 -17.88 -21.58
CA MET A 181 -11.46 -17.93 -21.15
C MET A 181 -12.45 -17.57 -22.28
N GLY A 182 -11.98 -17.19 -23.47
CA GLY A 182 -12.82 -16.76 -24.58
C GLY A 182 -13.60 -15.46 -24.31
N ARG A 183 -13.05 -14.56 -23.49
CA ARG A 183 -13.73 -13.36 -23.01
C ARG A 183 -13.38 -12.09 -23.80
N ALA A 184 -12.36 -12.14 -24.66
CA ALA A 184 -11.84 -10.97 -25.37
C ALA A 184 -12.87 -10.30 -26.28
N ALA A 185 -13.73 -11.08 -26.95
CA ALA A 185 -14.77 -10.55 -27.84
C ALA A 185 -15.79 -9.66 -27.09
N GLY A 186 -16.00 -9.86 -25.81
CA GLY A 186 -16.95 -9.10 -24.98
C GLY A 186 -16.42 -7.79 -24.41
N ILE A 187 -15.12 -7.48 -24.60
CA ILE A 187 -14.44 -6.31 -24.00
C ILE A 187 -13.65 -5.50 -25.06
N ALA A 188 -14.18 -5.39 -26.28
CA ALA A 188 -13.48 -4.73 -27.39
C ALA A 188 -13.20 -3.24 -27.12
N GLU A 189 -14.08 -2.55 -26.40
CA GLU A 189 -13.93 -1.15 -26.05
C GLU A 189 -12.79 -0.95 -25.03
N GLU A 190 -12.73 -1.80 -23.99
CA GLU A 190 -11.69 -1.79 -22.98
C GLU A 190 -10.32 -2.11 -23.59
N ILE A 191 -10.25 -3.10 -24.50
CA ILE A 191 -9.03 -3.43 -25.25
C ILE A 191 -8.55 -2.21 -26.05
N ALA A 192 -9.45 -1.57 -26.80
CA ALA A 192 -9.12 -0.39 -27.59
C ALA A 192 -8.63 0.77 -26.69
N PHE A 193 -9.27 0.95 -25.54
CA PHE A 193 -8.89 1.97 -24.54
C PHE A 193 -7.47 1.77 -24.01
N VAL A 194 -7.12 0.55 -23.59
CA VAL A 194 -5.79 0.22 -23.08
C VAL A 194 -4.73 0.37 -24.16
N ARG A 195 -4.97 -0.17 -25.36
CA ARG A 195 -4.04 -0.09 -26.50
C ARG A 195 -3.76 1.35 -26.95
N ALA A 196 -4.76 2.23 -26.94
CA ALA A 196 -4.58 3.62 -27.27
C ALA A 196 -3.65 4.38 -26.29
N ARG A 197 -3.33 3.77 -25.14
CA ARG A 197 -2.50 4.34 -24.07
C ARG A 197 -1.16 3.61 -23.86
N GLU A 198 -0.77 2.76 -24.79
CA GLU A 198 0.52 2.04 -24.73
C GLU A 198 1.71 3.01 -24.51
N ALA A 199 1.76 4.09 -25.27
CA ALA A 199 2.82 5.08 -25.17
C ALA A 199 2.85 5.75 -23.78
N ASP A 200 1.69 5.96 -23.15
CA ASP A 200 1.59 6.54 -21.81
C ASP A 200 2.27 5.66 -20.76
N CYS A 201 2.23 4.32 -20.93
CA CYS A 201 2.81 3.35 -19.99
C CYS A 201 4.33 3.52 -19.78
N HIS A 202 5.03 4.19 -20.67
CA HIS A 202 6.48 4.36 -20.61
C HIS A 202 6.91 5.71 -20.02
N VAL A 203 6.01 6.69 -19.91
CA VAL A 203 6.36 8.10 -19.61
C VAL A 203 7.19 8.26 -18.35
N LEU A 204 6.78 7.64 -17.24
CA LEU A 204 7.51 7.78 -15.96
C LEU A 204 8.81 6.97 -15.96
N LEU A 205 8.83 5.80 -16.59
CA LEU A 205 10.02 4.97 -16.71
C LEU A 205 11.08 5.63 -17.60
N ASP A 206 10.66 6.28 -18.69
CA ASP A 206 11.55 7.04 -19.58
C ASP A 206 12.15 8.25 -18.86
N GLN A 207 11.34 8.98 -18.08
CA GLN A 207 11.84 10.10 -17.25
C GLN A 207 12.87 9.63 -16.20
N LEU A 208 12.63 8.47 -15.56
CA LEU A 208 13.59 7.85 -14.65
C LEU A 208 14.87 7.46 -15.37
N ALA A 209 14.76 6.78 -16.52
CA ALA A 209 15.91 6.35 -17.32
C ALA A 209 16.74 7.55 -17.85
N ALA A 210 16.07 8.66 -18.17
CA ALA A 210 16.72 9.91 -18.57
C ALA A 210 17.35 10.68 -17.39
N GLY A 211 17.11 10.25 -16.15
CA GLY A 211 17.57 10.94 -14.94
C GLY A 211 16.83 12.27 -14.65
N GLU A 212 15.67 12.49 -15.25
CA GLU A 212 14.84 13.68 -15.03
C GLU A 212 14.15 13.65 -13.66
N ILE A 213 13.74 12.47 -13.22
CA ILE A 213 13.16 12.22 -11.90
C ILE A 213 13.97 11.14 -11.16
N PRO A 214 14.19 11.29 -9.84
CA PRO A 214 14.98 10.35 -9.06
C PRO A 214 14.16 9.14 -8.60
N LEU A 215 14.86 8.05 -8.30
CA LEU A 215 14.32 6.96 -7.51
C LEU A 215 14.14 7.41 -6.06
N ARG A 216 13.00 7.13 -5.46
CA ARG A 216 12.64 7.45 -4.07
C ARG A 216 12.28 6.19 -3.29
N VAL A 217 12.21 6.32 -1.97
CA VAL A 217 11.45 5.37 -1.16
C VAL A 217 9.97 5.66 -1.35
N THR A 218 9.20 4.68 -1.78
CA THR A 218 7.76 4.82 -1.99
C THR A 218 7.00 3.76 -1.17
N HIS A 219 5.81 4.11 -0.75
CA HIS A 219 4.92 3.20 -0.04
C HIS A 219 4.28 2.18 -1.00
N ASN A 220 3.91 2.64 -2.20
CA ASN A 220 3.31 1.87 -3.31
C ASN A 220 1.92 1.26 -3.05
N ASP A 221 1.29 1.56 -1.92
CA ASP A 221 -0.11 1.22 -1.62
C ASP A 221 -0.69 2.30 -0.70
N THR A 222 -0.80 3.53 -1.21
CA THR A 222 -1.15 4.74 -0.44
C THR A 222 -2.65 4.97 -0.33
N LYS A 223 -3.38 3.90 -0.02
CA LYS A 223 -4.81 3.99 0.27
C LYS A 223 -5.08 4.79 1.53
N ILE A 224 -6.26 5.41 1.59
CA ILE A 224 -6.69 6.24 2.72
C ILE A 224 -6.63 5.49 4.06
N ASN A 225 -6.93 4.19 4.07
CA ASN A 225 -6.92 3.35 5.26
C ASN A 225 -5.51 2.94 5.73
N ASN A 226 -4.46 3.32 5.00
CA ASN A 226 -3.07 3.14 5.42
C ASN A 226 -2.50 4.35 6.19
N VAL A 227 -3.37 5.28 6.61
CA VAL A 227 -3.02 6.40 7.48
C VAL A 227 -3.82 6.32 8.78
N LEU A 228 -3.10 6.29 9.91
CA LEU A 228 -3.70 6.43 11.24
C LEU A 228 -3.91 7.91 11.55
N ILE A 229 -5.12 8.25 11.95
CA ILE A 229 -5.53 9.60 12.37
C ILE A 229 -5.73 9.61 13.87
N ASP A 230 -5.18 10.60 14.56
CA ASP A 230 -5.35 10.80 16.00
C ASP A 230 -6.81 11.17 16.31
N GLU A 231 -7.48 10.36 17.14
CA GLU A 231 -8.89 10.53 17.48
C GLU A 231 -9.20 11.85 18.19
N THR A 232 -8.23 12.43 18.89
CA THR A 232 -8.42 13.64 19.68
C THR A 232 -8.21 14.90 18.85
N THR A 233 -7.19 14.90 17.97
CA THR A 233 -6.77 16.10 17.25
C THR A 233 -7.25 16.11 15.80
N GLY A 234 -7.66 14.96 15.25
CA GLY A 234 -8.00 14.79 13.84
C GLY A 234 -6.79 14.89 12.91
N LYS A 235 -5.56 14.90 13.43
CA LYS A 235 -4.34 14.98 12.62
C LYS A 235 -3.89 13.61 12.18
N GLY A 236 -3.39 13.53 10.96
CA GLY A 236 -2.72 12.33 10.47
C GLY A 236 -1.42 12.07 11.23
N LEU A 237 -1.26 10.87 11.72
CA LEU A 237 -0.23 10.51 12.70
C LEU A 237 0.80 9.55 12.13
N CYS A 238 0.40 8.38 11.68
CA CYS A 238 1.29 7.29 11.29
C CYS A 238 0.86 6.68 9.97
N VAL A 239 1.81 6.42 9.08
CA VAL A 239 1.60 5.61 7.87
C VAL A 239 1.88 4.16 8.22
N ILE A 240 0.95 3.27 7.88
CA ILE A 240 1.00 1.83 8.19
C ILE A 240 1.00 0.99 6.93
N ASP A 241 1.10 -0.33 7.06
CA ASP A 241 1.16 -1.30 5.97
C ASP A 241 2.35 -1.09 5.03
N LEU A 242 3.55 -1.14 5.61
CA LEU A 242 4.81 -0.86 4.91
C LEU A 242 5.35 -2.05 4.08
N ASP A 243 4.53 -3.02 3.73
CA ASP A 243 4.96 -4.24 3.03
C ASP A 243 5.44 -3.99 1.61
N THR A 244 4.87 -2.98 0.98
CA THR A 244 5.20 -2.56 -0.37
C THR A 244 6.20 -1.40 -0.40
N VAL A 245 6.80 -1.06 0.75
CA VAL A 245 7.85 -0.04 0.79
C VAL A 245 9.11 -0.55 0.09
N MET A 246 9.39 0.04 -1.08
CA MET A 246 10.50 -0.32 -1.95
C MET A 246 10.92 0.88 -2.80
N PRO A 247 11.98 0.75 -3.64
CA PRO A 247 12.34 1.82 -4.57
C PRO A 247 11.21 2.07 -5.58
N GLY A 248 10.86 3.34 -5.78
CA GLY A 248 9.82 3.74 -6.73
C GLY A 248 9.88 5.22 -7.08
N LEU A 249 8.77 5.76 -7.58
CA LEU A 249 8.64 7.16 -7.95
C LEU A 249 7.58 7.83 -7.08
N SER A 250 7.83 9.06 -6.62
CA SER A 250 6.84 9.82 -5.81
C SER A 250 5.48 9.94 -6.51
N ALA A 251 5.47 9.86 -7.84
CA ALA A 251 4.27 9.85 -8.65
C ALA A 251 3.38 8.61 -8.41
N TYR A 252 3.96 7.47 -8.03
CA TYR A 252 3.18 6.25 -7.75
C TYR A 252 2.33 6.44 -6.49
N ASP A 253 2.94 6.89 -5.38
CA ASP A 253 2.23 7.14 -4.12
C ASP A 253 1.14 8.19 -4.29
N PHE A 254 1.47 9.31 -4.94
CA PHE A 254 0.49 10.34 -5.25
C PHE A 254 -0.67 9.78 -6.09
N GLY A 255 -0.32 9.03 -7.14
CA GLY A 255 -1.29 8.49 -8.09
C GLY A 255 -2.23 7.45 -7.49
N ASP A 256 -1.72 6.58 -6.65
CA ASP A 256 -2.53 5.54 -6.01
C ASP A 256 -3.53 6.16 -5.01
N SER A 257 -3.12 7.18 -4.27
CA SER A 257 -4.04 7.94 -3.40
C SER A 257 -5.14 8.65 -4.19
N ILE A 258 -4.80 9.26 -5.33
CA ILE A 258 -5.79 9.91 -6.21
C ILE A 258 -6.77 8.87 -6.77
N ARG A 259 -6.26 7.73 -7.25
CA ARG A 259 -7.06 6.63 -7.79
C ARG A 259 -8.11 6.14 -6.80
N THR A 260 -7.73 6.03 -5.53
CA THR A 260 -8.61 5.48 -4.48
C THR A 260 -9.49 6.52 -3.80
N GLY A 261 -9.08 7.80 -3.79
CA GLY A 261 -9.74 8.82 -2.99
C GLY A 261 -10.42 9.96 -3.75
N ALA A 262 -10.08 10.21 -5.03
CA ALA A 262 -10.67 11.27 -5.82
C ALA A 262 -11.80 10.76 -6.74
N ASN A 263 -12.64 9.88 -6.22
CA ASN A 263 -13.83 9.36 -6.88
C ASN A 263 -14.98 9.27 -5.87
N ASP A 264 -16.21 9.15 -6.38
CA ASP A 264 -17.45 9.16 -5.61
C ASP A 264 -18.15 7.79 -5.52
N CYS A 265 -17.49 6.73 -5.96
CA CYS A 265 -18.06 5.39 -6.00
C CYS A 265 -17.13 4.31 -5.44
N ALA A 266 -17.70 3.11 -5.23
CA ALA A 266 -16.91 1.93 -4.91
C ALA A 266 -16.05 1.49 -6.12
N GLU A 267 -14.91 0.84 -5.85
CA GLU A 267 -13.98 0.36 -6.88
C GLU A 267 -14.65 -0.63 -7.86
N ASP A 268 -15.72 -1.28 -7.45
CA ASP A 268 -16.46 -2.30 -8.20
C ASP A 268 -17.89 -1.89 -8.60
N GLU A 269 -18.18 -0.58 -8.67
CA GLU A 269 -19.49 -0.05 -9.09
C GLU A 269 -19.81 -0.53 -10.52
N PRO A 270 -20.88 -1.33 -10.72
CA PRO A 270 -21.22 -1.85 -12.04
C PRO A 270 -21.89 -0.80 -12.94
N ASP A 271 -22.49 0.23 -12.37
CA ASP A 271 -23.16 1.31 -13.09
C ASP A 271 -22.19 2.44 -13.40
N GLN A 272 -21.59 2.40 -14.60
CA GLN A 272 -20.60 3.38 -15.04
C GLN A 272 -21.11 4.82 -15.03
N SER A 273 -22.43 5.05 -15.06
CA SER A 273 -23.01 6.39 -15.00
C SER A 273 -22.88 7.05 -13.62
N LYS A 274 -22.49 6.27 -12.60
CA LYS A 274 -22.25 6.73 -11.23
C LYS A 274 -20.77 6.97 -10.93
N VAL A 275 -19.88 6.58 -11.86
CA VAL A 275 -18.44 6.68 -11.67
C VAL A 275 -17.97 8.06 -12.12
N HIS A 276 -17.55 8.91 -11.20
CA HIS A 276 -17.06 10.25 -11.51
C HIS A 276 -15.72 10.51 -10.82
N PHE A 277 -14.81 11.10 -11.59
CA PHE A 277 -13.58 11.62 -11.03
C PHE A 277 -13.82 13.02 -10.47
N ASP A 278 -13.51 13.22 -9.19
CA ASP A 278 -13.67 14.50 -8.52
C ASP A 278 -12.39 15.34 -8.63
N LEU A 279 -12.40 16.31 -9.56
CA LEU A 279 -11.27 17.21 -9.78
C LEU A 279 -11.01 18.13 -8.57
N HIS A 280 -12.04 18.44 -7.77
CA HIS A 280 -11.88 19.24 -6.58
C HIS A 280 -11.15 18.45 -5.48
N LEU A 281 -11.52 17.19 -5.25
CA LEU A 281 -10.78 16.31 -4.34
C LEU A 281 -9.34 16.08 -4.81
N TYR A 282 -9.11 15.94 -6.12
CA TYR A 282 -7.75 15.92 -6.67
C TYR A 282 -6.96 17.18 -6.27
N GLU A 283 -7.55 18.35 -6.41
CA GLU A 283 -6.91 19.62 -6.04
C GLU A 283 -6.63 19.71 -4.54
N VAL A 284 -7.58 19.30 -3.70
CA VAL A 284 -7.43 19.24 -2.23
C VAL A 284 -6.25 18.34 -1.86
N PHE A 285 -6.21 17.12 -2.41
CA PHE A 285 -5.10 16.19 -2.15
C PHE A 285 -3.76 16.75 -2.65
N ALA A 286 -3.70 17.28 -3.86
CA ALA A 286 -2.47 17.83 -4.42
C ALA A 286 -1.91 18.98 -3.57
N LYS A 287 -2.77 19.87 -3.09
CA LYS A 287 -2.38 20.96 -2.17
C LYS A 287 -1.85 20.42 -0.85
N GLY A 288 -2.57 19.50 -0.21
CA GLY A 288 -2.15 18.87 1.04
C GLY A 288 -0.82 18.13 0.91
N TYR A 289 -0.68 17.28 -0.11
CA TYR A 289 0.55 16.53 -0.36
C TYR A 289 1.75 17.43 -0.63
N LEU A 290 1.60 18.43 -1.52
CA LEU A 290 2.68 19.34 -1.86
C LEU A 290 3.03 20.31 -0.72
N SER A 291 2.12 20.57 0.23
CA SER A 291 2.41 21.41 1.40
C SER A 291 3.50 20.79 2.29
N THR A 292 3.61 19.47 2.31
CA THR A 292 4.55 18.72 3.14
C THR A 292 5.68 18.07 2.33
N ALA A 293 5.41 17.48 1.16
CA ALA A 293 6.41 16.86 0.29
C ALA A 293 7.13 17.85 -0.63
N GLY A 294 6.47 18.95 -0.99
CA GLY A 294 6.92 19.82 -2.08
C GLY A 294 8.31 20.44 -1.92
N ALA A 295 8.79 20.61 -0.68
CA ALA A 295 10.13 21.17 -0.42
C ALA A 295 11.27 20.23 -0.86
N SER A 296 11.06 18.92 -0.79
CA SER A 296 12.05 17.89 -1.17
C SER A 296 11.94 17.44 -2.62
N MET A 297 10.91 17.87 -3.35
CA MET A 297 10.64 17.46 -4.73
C MET A 297 11.21 18.47 -5.74
N SER A 298 11.85 17.95 -6.79
CA SER A 298 12.23 18.73 -7.97
C SER A 298 10.99 19.22 -8.75
N LEU A 299 11.19 20.19 -9.64
CA LEU A 299 10.09 20.63 -10.51
C LEU A 299 9.63 19.52 -11.46
N ALA A 300 10.54 18.65 -11.91
CA ALA A 300 10.21 17.51 -12.76
C ALA A 300 9.32 16.51 -12.00
N GLU A 301 9.67 16.15 -10.75
CA GLU A 301 8.83 15.30 -9.91
C GLU A 301 7.44 15.89 -9.68
N LYS A 302 7.32 17.19 -9.38
CA LYS A 302 6.02 17.85 -9.22
C LYS A 302 5.16 17.77 -10.49
N LYS A 303 5.77 17.92 -11.67
CA LYS A 303 5.07 17.79 -12.95
C LYS A 303 4.66 16.33 -13.24
N SER A 304 5.42 15.36 -12.78
CA SER A 304 5.13 13.95 -12.99
C SER A 304 3.96 13.43 -12.11
N LEU A 305 3.54 14.17 -11.06
CA LEU A 305 2.44 13.73 -10.19
C LEU A 305 1.13 13.51 -10.95
N ALA A 306 0.80 14.36 -11.92
CA ALA A 306 -0.40 14.17 -12.74
C ALA A 306 -0.30 12.91 -13.63
N TRP A 307 0.90 12.56 -14.08
CA TRP A 307 1.14 11.29 -14.76
C TRP A 307 0.96 10.10 -13.81
N GLY A 308 1.38 10.23 -12.55
CA GLY A 308 1.14 9.23 -11.52
C GLY A 308 -0.34 8.90 -11.37
N ALA A 309 -1.22 9.92 -11.24
CA ALA A 309 -2.66 9.71 -11.15
C ALA A 309 -3.22 8.93 -12.36
N ARG A 310 -2.82 9.32 -13.58
CA ARG A 310 -3.24 8.63 -14.81
C ARG A 310 -2.72 7.20 -14.89
N LEU A 311 -1.44 7.00 -14.58
CA LEU A 311 -0.79 5.70 -14.76
C LEU A 311 -1.18 4.69 -13.68
N MET A 312 -1.34 5.10 -12.42
CA MET A 312 -1.80 4.18 -11.38
C MET A 312 -3.23 3.71 -11.64
N THR A 313 -4.08 4.59 -12.13
CA THR A 313 -5.45 4.24 -12.55
C THR A 313 -5.43 3.30 -13.76
N LEU A 314 -4.69 3.65 -14.83
CA LEU A 314 -4.55 2.79 -16.03
C LEU A 314 -3.96 1.42 -15.67
N GLU A 315 -2.92 1.39 -14.84
CA GLU A 315 -2.25 0.16 -14.41
C GLU A 315 -3.21 -0.75 -13.65
N CYS A 316 -3.94 -0.20 -12.67
CA CYS A 316 -4.89 -0.98 -11.87
C CYS A 316 -6.02 -1.55 -12.75
N GLY A 317 -6.61 -0.73 -13.63
CA GLY A 317 -7.62 -1.18 -14.59
C GLY A 317 -7.09 -2.27 -15.53
N THR A 318 -5.86 -2.10 -16.03
CA THR A 318 -5.21 -3.10 -16.90
C THR A 318 -4.95 -4.41 -16.17
N ARG A 319 -4.57 -4.37 -14.87
CA ARG A 319 -4.39 -5.58 -14.05
C ARG A 319 -5.71 -6.32 -13.83
N PHE A 320 -6.80 -5.61 -13.57
CA PHE A 320 -8.13 -6.22 -13.46
C PHE A 320 -8.58 -6.87 -14.78
N LEU A 321 -8.34 -6.22 -15.93
CA LEU A 321 -8.64 -6.81 -17.24
C LEU A 321 -7.77 -8.03 -17.53
N THR A 322 -6.50 -8.01 -17.17
CA THR A 322 -5.59 -9.14 -17.33
C THR A 322 -6.11 -10.35 -16.55
N ASP A 323 -6.42 -10.17 -15.28
CA ASP A 323 -6.95 -11.24 -14.43
C ASP A 323 -8.33 -11.74 -14.92
N TYR A 324 -9.18 -10.83 -15.40
CA TYR A 324 -10.45 -11.21 -16.04
C TYR A 324 -10.24 -12.13 -17.27
N LEU A 325 -9.27 -11.81 -18.11
CA LEU A 325 -8.93 -12.64 -19.29
C LEU A 325 -8.31 -13.98 -18.90
N GLU A 326 -7.58 -14.04 -17.79
CA GLU A 326 -6.92 -15.25 -17.27
C GLU A 326 -7.84 -16.13 -16.42
N GLY A 327 -9.04 -15.65 -16.01
CA GLY A 327 -10.04 -16.45 -15.29
C GLY A 327 -10.27 -16.06 -13.83
N ASP A 328 -9.94 -14.83 -13.46
CA ASP A 328 -10.18 -14.26 -12.12
C ASP A 328 -9.44 -15.03 -11.00
N HIS A 329 -8.13 -15.23 -11.15
CA HIS A 329 -7.30 -16.03 -10.24
C HIS A 329 -6.48 -15.20 -9.25
N TYR A 330 -6.13 -13.97 -9.63
CA TYR A 330 -5.25 -13.11 -8.83
C TYR A 330 -6.03 -12.30 -7.78
N PHE A 331 -7.07 -11.60 -8.21
CA PHE A 331 -7.90 -10.81 -7.31
C PHE A 331 -9.07 -11.63 -6.78
N HIS A 332 -9.37 -11.48 -5.49
CA HIS A 332 -10.58 -12.06 -4.93
C HIS A 332 -11.83 -11.48 -5.59
N THR A 333 -12.69 -12.34 -6.13
CA THR A 333 -13.94 -11.94 -6.78
C THR A 333 -15.15 -12.48 -6.02
N ALA A 334 -16.15 -11.62 -5.78
CA ALA A 334 -17.40 -11.97 -5.10
C ALA A 334 -18.50 -12.41 -6.07
N ARG A 335 -18.34 -12.13 -7.37
CA ARG A 335 -19.35 -12.38 -8.42
C ARG A 335 -18.72 -12.54 -9.78
N PRO A 336 -19.39 -13.18 -10.74
CA PRO A 336 -18.93 -13.18 -12.13
C PRO A 336 -18.83 -11.75 -12.70
N GLY A 337 -17.75 -11.45 -13.44
CA GLY A 337 -17.51 -10.14 -14.02
C GLY A 337 -17.01 -9.07 -13.05
N HIS A 338 -16.72 -9.42 -11.80
CA HIS A 338 -16.29 -8.48 -10.78
C HIS A 338 -15.04 -7.68 -11.20
N ASN A 339 -14.02 -8.36 -11.75
CA ASN A 339 -12.81 -7.69 -12.24
C ASN A 339 -13.08 -6.82 -13.47
N LEU A 340 -14.06 -7.17 -14.30
CA LEU A 340 -14.45 -6.32 -15.43
C LEU A 340 -15.10 -5.02 -14.96
N ASP A 341 -15.98 -5.09 -13.95
CA ASP A 341 -16.58 -3.88 -13.36
C ASP A 341 -15.51 -2.99 -12.73
N ARG A 342 -14.57 -3.58 -11.96
CA ARG A 342 -13.42 -2.87 -11.42
C ARG A 342 -12.55 -2.20 -12.50
N ALA A 343 -12.28 -2.91 -13.60
CA ALA A 343 -11.51 -2.35 -14.69
C ALA A 343 -12.22 -1.15 -15.34
N ARG A 344 -13.54 -1.23 -15.49
CA ARG A 344 -14.37 -0.13 -16.03
C ARG A 344 -14.42 1.06 -15.11
N THR A 345 -14.48 0.84 -13.82
CA THR A 345 -14.45 1.91 -12.79
C THR A 345 -13.13 2.70 -12.88
N GLN A 346 -11.99 2.01 -13.07
CA GLN A 346 -10.71 2.67 -13.27
C GLN A 346 -10.63 3.35 -14.66
#